data_e17f0450dc10644aacf9db70d38aacbc
#
_entry.id   e17f0450dc10644aacf9db70d38aacbc
#
_cell.length_a   1.000
_cell.length_b   1.000
_cell.length_c   1.000
_cell.angle_alpha   90.00
_cell.angle_beta   90.00
_cell.angle_gamma   90.00
#
_symmetry.space_group_name_H-M   'P 1'
#
loop_
_entity.id
_entity.type
_entity.pdbx_description
1 polymer ?
#
loop_
_entity_poly.entity_id
_entity_poly.type
_entity_poly.pdbx_seq_one_letter_code
_entity_poly.pdbx_strand_id
1 'polypeptide(L)'
;MQDWTPREHYTAEDLVEIIRILRDRGNGCPWDKVQTHASIRKNFLEETCEALEAIDADDPVMMQEELGDVLMQVVFHTVIEEERGRFDMEKVCREVCEKLVFRHPNIFASSAAENAGINSWDALKNKEKGRTTLADELDTVPATLPALMRAQKLQKRAARFGCGPEDAAGAARTLDSAKAAWDAQQTAENAGELLLAAADAMRLAGVDAEEALTFAAKRFTQRLEADET
;
A
#
# COMPACT_ATOMS: atom_id res chain seq x y z
N MET A 1 -24.48 -31.11 -1.94
CA MET A 1 -24.02 -30.17 -2.97
C MET A 1 -24.78 -28.88 -2.72
N GLN A 2 -24.08 -27.74 -2.60
CA GLN A 2 -24.78 -26.46 -2.60
C GLN A 2 -25.41 -26.29 -3.99
N ASP A 3 -26.69 -25.92 -4.06
CA ASP A 3 -27.42 -25.66 -5.31
C ASP A 3 -26.98 -24.29 -5.92
N TRP A 4 -25.71 -24.17 -6.22
CA TRP A 4 -25.19 -23.00 -6.90
C TRP A 4 -25.12 -23.26 -8.41
N THR A 5 -25.66 -22.34 -9.20
CA THR A 5 -25.63 -22.41 -10.65
C THR A 5 -24.96 -21.16 -11.22
N PRO A 6 -24.16 -21.28 -12.30
CA PRO A 6 -23.62 -20.11 -12.99
C PRO A 6 -24.70 -19.10 -13.35
N ARG A 7 -24.39 -17.80 -13.18
CA ARG A 7 -25.30 -16.67 -13.46
C ARG A 7 -24.89 -16.00 -14.77
N GLU A 8 -25.80 -15.27 -15.38
CA GLU A 8 -25.50 -14.46 -16.56
C GLU A 8 -24.73 -13.18 -16.21
N HIS A 9 -24.97 -12.65 -15.01
CA HIS A 9 -24.30 -11.47 -14.47
C HIS A 9 -23.82 -11.75 -13.04
N TYR A 10 -22.64 -11.23 -12.70
CA TYR A 10 -22.03 -11.39 -11.39
C TYR A 10 -21.83 -10.04 -10.71
N THR A 11 -21.99 -10.02 -9.40
CA THR A 11 -21.75 -8.88 -8.52
C THR A 11 -20.61 -9.18 -7.53
N ALA A 12 -20.23 -8.19 -6.73
CA ALA A 12 -19.26 -8.41 -5.66
C ALA A 12 -19.77 -9.37 -4.58
N GLU A 13 -21.08 -9.39 -4.34
CA GLU A 13 -21.73 -10.34 -3.43
C GLU A 13 -21.64 -11.78 -3.96
N ASP A 14 -21.78 -11.97 -5.26
CA ASP A 14 -21.60 -13.28 -5.90
C ASP A 14 -20.18 -13.79 -5.74
N LEU A 15 -19.18 -12.92 -5.85
CA LEU A 15 -17.77 -13.28 -5.61
C LEU A 15 -17.56 -13.76 -4.16
N VAL A 16 -18.16 -13.08 -3.19
CA VAL A 16 -18.11 -13.50 -1.78
C VAL A 16 -18.77 -14.89 -1.61
N GLU A 17 -19.93 -15.11 -2.23
CA GLU A 17 -20.61 -16.41 -2.20
C GLU A 17 -19.75 -17.52 -2.84
N ILE A 18 -19.14 -17.26 -3.99
CA ILE A 18 -18.27 -18.21 -4.69
C ILE A 18 -17.07 -18.59 -3.80
N ILE A 19 -16.39 -17.63 -3.18
CA ILE A 19 -15.27 -17.92 -2.29
C ILE A 19 -15.72 -18.72 -1.05
N ARG A 20 -16.88 -18.44 -0.47
CA ARG A 20 -17.46 -19.25 0.61
C ARG A 20 -17.68 -20.70 0.18
N ILE A 21 -18.21 -20.90 -1.05
CA ILE A 21 -18.42 -22.24 -1.62
C ILE A 21 -17.09 -22.96 -1.82
N LEU A 22 -16.11 -22.29 -2.43
CA LEU A 22 -14.78 -22.86 -2.65
C LEU A 22 -14.08 -23.24 -1.34
N ARG A 23 -14.32 -22.51 -0.27
CA ARG A 23 -13.75 -22.75 1.05
C ARG A 23 -14.58 -23.66 1.95
N ASP A 24 -15.75 -24.15 1.50
CA ASP A 24 -16.56 -25.07 2.31
C ASP A 24 -15.75 -26.30 2.72
N ARG A 25 -15.74 -26.60 4.03
CA ARG A 25 -14.90 -27.67 4.59
C ARG A 25 -15.27 -29.06 4.09
N GLY A 26 -16.56 -29.28 3.77
CA GLY A 26 -17.05 -30.56 3.30
C GLY A 26 -16.84 -30.76 1.81
N ASN A 27 -17.43 -29.87 1.01
CA ASN A 27 -17.57 -30.03 -0.45
C ASN A 27 -16.77 -29.00 -1.26
N GLY A 28 -16.04 -28.10 -0.62
CA GLY A 28 -15.27 -27.07 -1.28
C GLY A 28 -14.03 -27.58 -2.00
N CYS A 29 -13.37 -26.69 -2.71
CA CYS A 29 -12.13 -26.97 -3.43
C CYS A 29 -11.03 -27.47 -2.46
N PRO A 30 -10.34 -28.56 -2.77
CA PRO A 30 -9.28 -29.11 -1.91
C PRO A 30 -8.15 -28.12 -1.63
N TRP A 31 -7.87 -27.19 -2.56
CA TRP A 31 -6.84 -26.19 -2.43
C TRP A 31 -7.35 -24.99 -1.62
N ASP A 32 -8.51 -24.42 -1.97
CA ASP A 32 -9.02 -23.19 -1.34
C ASP A 32 -9.36 -23.36 0.14
N LYS A 33 -9.97 -24.48 0.51
CA LYS A 33 -10.46 -24.73 1.89
C LYS A 33 -9.36 -24.84 2.93
N VAL A 34 -8.10 -25.09 2.52
CA VAL A 34 -6.96 -25.23 3.45
C VAL A 34 -6.11 -23.96 3.54
N GLN A 35 -6.38 -22.96 2.69
CA GLN A 35 -5.61 -21.73 2.69
C GLN A 35 -5.79 -20.93 3.98
N THR A 36 -4.71 -20.25 4.36
CA THR A 36 -4.63 -19.34 5.49
C THR A 36 -4.12 -17.97 5.02
N HIS A 37 -4.24 -16.93 5.86
CA HIS A 37 -3.65 -15.63 5.54
C HIS A 37 -2.16 -15.72 5.18
N ALA A 38 -1.41 -16.58 5.86
CA ALA A 38 0.02 -16.73 5.63
C ALA A 38 0.32 -17.41 4.29
N SER A 39 -0.48 -18.43 3.92
CA SER A 39 -0.24 -19.20 2.68
C SER A 39 -0.53 -18.39 1.41
N ILE A 40 -1.56 -17.52 1.43
CA ILE A 40 -1.94 -16.69 0.27
C ILE A 40 -1.41 -15.25 0.33
N ARG A 41 -0.60 -14.91 1.37
CA ARG A 41 0.00 -13.57 1.49
C ARG A 41 0.86 -13.22 0.28
N LYS A 42 1.56 -14.19 -0.29
CA LYS A 42 2.41 -14.00 -1.47
C LYS A 42 1.56 -13.68 -2.69
N ASN A 43 0.47 -14.40 -2.90
CA ASN A 43 -0.45 -14.16 -4.00
C ASN A 43 -1.03 -12.73 -3.93
N PHE A 44 -1.46 -12.26 -2.74
CA PHE A 44 -1.94 -10.90 -2.58
C PHE A 44 -0.90 -9.83 -2.98
N LEU A 45 0.38 -10.08 -2.74
CA LEU A 45 1.45 -9.20 -3.20
C LEU A 45 1.65 -9.29 -4.72
N GLU A 46 1.62 -10.50 -5.28
CA GLU A 46 1.74 -10.77 -6.73
C GLU A 46 0.66 -10.00 -7.50
N GLU A 47 -0.62 -10.26 -7.23
CA GLU A 47 -1.75 -9.58 -7.88
C GLU A 47 -1.68 -8.04 -7.74
N THR A 48 -1.20 -7.56 -6.59
CA THR A 48 -1.01 -6.10 -6.41
C THR A 48 0.08 -5.56 -7.33
N CYS A 49 1.18 -6.30 -7.54
CA CYS A 49 2.25 -5.89 -8.45
C CYS A 49 1.78 -5.93 -9.91
N GLU A 50 1.03 -6.95 -10.31
CA GLU A 50 0.48 -7.10 -11.66
C GLU A 50 -0.53 -5.98 -11.96
N ALA A 51 -1.37 -5.62 -11.00
CA ALA A 51 -2.24 -4.46 -11.10
C ALA A 51 -1.45 -3.14 -11.29
N LEU A 52 -0.30 -2.98 -10.62
CA LEU A 52 0.57 -1.81 -10.82
C LEU A 52 1.20 -1.82 -12.22
N GLU A 53 1.63 -2.98 -12.74
CA GLU A 53 2.14 -3.10 -14.10
C GLU A 53 1.08 -2.74 -15.15
N ALA A 54 -0.17 -3.16 -14.95
CA ALA A 54 -1.29 -2.80 -15.81
C ALA A 54 -1.56 -1.29 -15.81
N ILE A 55 -1.47 -0.64 -14.64
CA ILE A 55 -1.58 0.82 -14.50
C ILE A 55 -0.44 1.53 -15.25
N ASP A 56 0.80 1.08 -15.09
CA ASP A 56 1.98 1.64 -15.75
C ASP A 56 1.94 1.49 -17.27
N ALA A 57 1.33 0.40 -17.74
CA ALA A 57 1.14 0.13 -19.17
C ALA A 57 -0.03 0.90 -19.81
N ASP A 58 -0.89 1.53 -18.98
CA ASP A 58 -2.18 2.13 -19.40
C ASP A 58 -3.04 1.12 -20.18
N ASP A 59 -3.01 -0.15 -19.78
CA ASP A 59 -3.75 -1.24 -20.41
C ASP A 59 -5.07 -1.52 -19.65
N PRO A 60 -6.21 -1.08 -20.17
CA PRO A 60 -7.49 -1.23 -19.48
C PRO A 60 -7.99 -2.68 -19.39
N VAL A 61 -7.55 -3.56 -20.29
CA VAL A 61 -7.95 -4.97 -20.30
C VAL A 61 -7.19 -5.72 -19.19
N MET A 62 -5.88 -5.58 -19.16
CA MET A 62 -5.04 -6.11 -18.09
C MET A 62 -5.45 -5.53 -16.73
N MET A 63 -5.69 -4.21 -16.65
CA MET A 63 -6.11 -3.57 -15.40
C MET A 63 -7.45 -4.12 -14.88
N GLN A 64 -8.40 -4.43 -15.76
CA GLN A 64 -9.68 -5.04 -15.35
C GLN A 64 -9.47 -6.43 -14.76
N GLU A 65 -8.59 -7.23 -15.36
CA GLU A 65 -8.23 -8.58 -14.90
C GLU A 65 -7.57 -8.51 -13.53
N GLU A 66 -6.49 -7.76 -13.40
CA GLU A 66 -5.68 -7.69 -12.17
C GLU A 66 -6.42 -7.04 -10.99
N LEU A 67 -7.27 -6.03 -11.24
CA LEU A 67 -8.15 -5.50 -10.21
C LEU A 67 -9.18 -6.53 -9.74
N GLY A 68 -9.62 -7.43 -10.61
CA GLY A 68 -10.46 -8.58 -10.26
C GLY A 68 -9.74 -9.53 -9.31
N ASP A 69 -8.47 -9.85 -9.59
CA ASP A 69 -7.66 -10.75 -8.78
C ASP A 69 -7.27 -10.13 -7.44
N VAL A 70 -6.93 -8.84 -7.39
CA VAL A 70 -6.78 -8.10 -6.12
C VAL A 70 -8.08 -8.14 -5.30
N LEU A 71 -9.24 -7.91 -5.93
CA LEU A 71 -10.54 -7.99 -5.25
C LEU A 71 -10.80 -9.41 -4.73
N MET A 72 -10.49 -10.44 -5.52
CA MET A 72 -10.58 -11.84 -5.09
C MET A 72 -9.74 -12.09 -3.84
N GLN A 73 -8.50 -11.60 -3.78
CA GLN A 73 -7.64 -11.73 -2.59
C GLN A 73 -8.25 -11.04 -1.37
N VAL A 74 -8.82 -9.84 -1.53
CA VAL A 74 -9.53 -9.13 -0.44
C VAL A 74 -10.68 -9.98 0.09
N VAL A 75 -11.53 -10.50 -0.81
CA VAL A 75 -12.66 -11.36 -0.45
C VAL A 75 -12.18 -12.64 0.23
N PHE A 76 -11.13 -13.26 -0.31
CA PHE A 76 -10.58 -14.51 0.25
C PHE A 76 -10.12 -14.33 1.69
N HIS A 77 -9.33 -13.29 1.95
CA HIS A 77 -8.91 -12.94 3.30
C HIS A 77 -10.09 -12.63 4.23
N THR A 78 -11.13 -11.99 3.72
CA THR A 78 -12.34 -11.66 4.48
C THR A 78 -13.13 -12.91 4.85
N VAL A 79 -13.30 -13.85 3.93
CA VAL A 79 -14.00 -15.12 4.20
C VAL A 79 -13.24 -15.97 5.23
N ILE A 80 -11.89 -15.96 5.23
CA ILE A 80 -11.11 -16.60 6.30
C ILE A 80 -11.44 -16.01 7.68
N GLU A 81 -11.65 -14.71 7.78
CA GLU A 81 -12.00 -14.06 9.05
C GLU A 81 -13.45 -14.27 9.44
N GLU A 82 -14.35 -14.35 8.48
CA GLU A 82 -15.75 -14.72 8.69
C GLU A 82 -15.86 -16.14 9.26
N GLU A 83 -15.11 -17.12 8.72
CA GLU A 83 -15.03 -18.49 9.25
C GLU A 83 -14.55 -18.55 10.71
N ARG A 84 -13.78 -17.53 11.14
CA ARG A 84 -13.28 -17.37 12.51
C ARG A 84 -14.25 -16.59 13.41
N GLY A 85 -15.34 -16.06 12.86
CA GLY A 85 -16.31 -15.25 13.58
C GLY A 85 -15.80 -13.86 13.99
N ARG A 86 -14.80 -13.30 13.28
CA ARG A 86 -14.20 -12.01 13.64
C ARG A 86 -14.79 -10.83 12.88
N PHE A 87 -14.86 -10.92 11.56
CA PHE A 87 -15.53 -9.95 10.70
C PHE A 87 -15.87 -10.55 9.34
N ASP A 88 -16.73 -9.88 8.58
CA ASP A 88 -17.20 -10.23 7.26
C ASP A 88 -17.01 -9.09 6.26
N MET A 89 -17.45 -9.29 5.01
CA MET A 89 -17.32 -8.29 3.95
C MET A 89 -18.16 -7.03 4.21
N GLU A 90 -19.33 -7.16 4.85
CA GLU A 90 -20.15 -6.00 5.24
C GLU A 90 -19.36 -5.07 6.18
N LYS A 91 -18.71 -5.66 7.18
CA LYS A 91 -17.90 -4.88 8.14
C LYS A 91 -16.69 -4.22 7.47
N VAL A 92 -15.99 -4.90 6.56
CA VAL A 92 -14.88 -4.32 5.79
C VAL A 92 -15.36 -3.11 4.97
N CYS A 93 -16.45 -3.26 4.23
CA CYS A 93 -17.04 -2.18 3.44
C CYS A 93 -17.52 -1.02 4.32
N ARG A 94 -18.20 -1.30 5.41
CA ARG A 94 -18.71 -0.29 6.33
C ARG A 94 -17.59 0.55 6.91
N GLU A 95 -16.55 -0.08 7.44
CA GLU A 95 -15.43 0.64 8.07
C GLU A 95 -14.67 1.53 7.08
N VAL A 96 -14.50 1.09 5.83
CA VAL A 96 -13.86 1.93 4.81
C VAL A 96 -14.77 3.09 4.37
N CYS A 97 -16.08 2.85 4.22
CA CYS A 97 -17.05 3.88 3.87
C CYS A 97 -17.16 4.95 4.96
N GLU A 98 -17.32 4.55 6.23
CA GLU A 98 -17.36 5.47 7.37
C GLU A 98 -16.10 6.33 7.45
N LYS A 99 -14.94 5.73 7.25
CA LYS A 99 -13.64 6.42 7.18
C LYS A 99 -13.58 7.42 6.02
N LEU A 100 -14.07 7.07 4.84
CA LEU A 100 -14.10 7.97 3.68
C LEU A 100 -15.05 9.15 3.92
N VAL A 101 -16.26 8.89 4.44
CA VAL A 101 -17.23 9.93 4.81
C VAL A 101 -16.64 10.88 5.85
N PHE A 102 -16.06 10.35 6.93
CA PHE A 102 -15.44 11.13 7.99
C PHE A 102 -14.31 12.04 7.49
N ARG A 103 -13.48 11.55 6.57
CA ARG A 103 -12.30 12.26 6.06
C ARG A 103 -12.58 13.23 4.90
N HIS A 104 -13.81 13.24 4.39
CA HIS A 104 -14.25 14.17 3.34
C HIS A 104 -15.42 15.05 3.82
N PRO A 105 -15.23 15.87 4.87
CA PRO A 105 -16.31 16.67 5.44
C PRO A 105 -16.87 17.69 4.45
N ASN A 106 -16.09 18.12 3.47
CA ASN A 106 -16.53 19.05 2.42
C ASN A 106 -17.50 18.42 1.41
N ILE A 107 -17.52 17.08 1.31
CA ILE A 107 -18.40 16.34 0.40
C ILE A 107 -19.60 15.77 1.15
N PHE A 108 -19.38 15.27 2.36
CA PHE A 108 -20.39 14.60 3.18
C PHE A 108 -20.82 15.48 4.36
N ALA A 109 -21.96 16.14 4.22
CA ALA A 109 -22.49 17.12 5.21
C ALA A 109 -22.59 16.57 6.65
N SER A 110 -22.76 15.28 6.83
CA SER A 110 -22.87 14.63 8.14
C SER A 110 -21.61 14.75 9.00
N SER A 111 -20.44 14.96 8.39
CA SER A 111 -19.16 15.11 9.11
C SER A 111 -18.60 16.52 9.10
N ALA A 112 -19.22 17.45 8.38
CA ALA A 112 -18.71 18.82 8.18
C ALA A 112 -18.59 19.62 9.50
N ALA A 113 -19.55 19.46 10.42
CA ALA A 113 -19.57 20.21 11.67
C ALA A 113 -18.45 19.81 12.65
N GLU A 114 -18.07 18.53 12.67
CA GLU A 114 -17.05 18.01 13.59
C GLU A 114 -15.61 18.29 13.11
N ASN A 115 -15.45 18.45 11.80
CA ASN A 115 -14.15 18.57 11.14
C ASN A 115 -13.94 19.92 10.46
N ALA A 116 -14.82 20.90 10.74
CA ALA A 116 -14.69 22.25 10.22
C ALA A 116 -13.32 22.86 10.60
N GLY A 117 -12.58 23.31 9.60
CA GLY A 117 -11.24 23.91 9.78
C GLY A 117 -10.07 22.92 9.71
N ILE A 118 -10.29 21.62 9.59
CA ILE A 118 -9.23 20.65 9.37
C ILE A 118 -9.05 20.43 7.85
N ASN A 119 -8.02 21.04 7.27
CA ASN A 119 -7.77 21.03 5.82
C ASN A 119 -6.77 19.94 5.38
N SER A 120 -6.35 19.04 6.28
CA SER A 120 -5.34 18.01 6.00
C SER A 120 -5.90 16.62 6.26
N TRP A 121 -5.88 15.78 5.23
CA TRP A 121 -6.21 14.35 5.32
C TRP A 121 -5.49 13.63 6.47
N ASP A 122 -4.19 13.92 6.62
CA ASP A 122 -3.38 13.32 7.68
C ASP A 122 -3.80 13.81 9.08
N ALA A 123 -4.18 15.07 9.21
CA ALA A 123 -4.69 15.61 10.49
C ALA A 123 -6.02 14.96 10.88
N LEU A 124 -6.93 14.76 9.92
CA LEU A 124 -8.19 14.04 10.15
C LEU A 124 -7.96 12.58 10.55
N LYS A 125 -7.01 11.91 9.88
CA LYS A 125 -6.61 10.54 10.20
C LYS A 125 -6.02 10.42 11.61
N ASN A 126 -5.22 11.38 12.04
CA ASN A 126 -4.63 11.39 13.37
C ASN A 126 -5.66 11.66 14.45
N LYS A 127 -6.59 12.61 14.19
CA LYS A 127 -7.73 12.88 15.08
C LYS A 127 -8.58 11.62 15.26
N GLU A 128 -8.94 10.92 14.18
CA GLU A 128 -9.71 9.67 14.20
C GLU A 128 -9.04 8.59 15.07
N LYS A 129 -7.71 8.50 15.04
CA LYS A 129 -6.94 7.47 15.73
C LYS A 129 -6.35 7.92 17.07
N GLY A 130 -6.58 9.17 17.51
CA GLY A 130 -6.06 9.72 18.78
C GLY A 130 -4.52 9.76 18.85
N ARG A 131 -3.83 9.94 17.72
CA ARG A 131 -2.37 9.94 17.63
C ARG A 131 -1.80 11.31 17.91
N THR A 132 -0.88 11.40 18.87
CA THR A 132 -0.31 12.67 19.30
C THR A 132 1.21 12.67 19.42
N THR A 133 1.86 11.51 19.40
CA THR A 133 3.32 11.39 19.56
C THR A 133 4.02 10.99 18.26
N LEU A 134 5.31 11.30 18.16
CA LEU A 134 6.16 10.85 17.05
C LEU A 134 6.17 9.31 16.94
N ALA A 135 6.26 8.60 18.08
CA ALA A 135 6.24 7.15 18.10
C ALA A 135 4.95 6.59 17.49
N ASP A 136 3.78 7.12 17.90
CA ASP A 136 2.48 6.73 17.33
C ASP A 136 2.45 6.90 15.80
N GLU A 137 3.02 8.00 15.29
CA GLU A 137 3.09 8.28 13.85
C GLU A 137 4.01 7.32 13.12
N LEU A 138 5.20 7.05 13.65
CA LEU A 138 6.17 6.15 13.03
C LEU A 138 5.66 4.70 13.00
N ASP A 139 4.99 4.24 14.05
CA ASP A 139 4.40 2.90 14.13
C ASP A 139 3.28 2.66 13.10
N THR A 140 2.75 3.74 12.49
CA THR A 140 1.76 3.60 11.41
C THR A 140 2.35 3.18 10.07
N VAL A 141 3.67 3.21 9.91
CA VAL A 141 4.34 2.91 8.66
C VAL A 141 4.66 1.42 8.60
N PRO A 142 3.98 0.63 7.75
CA PRO A 142 4.19 -0.81 7.71
C PRO A 142 5.64 -1.17 7.40
N ALA A 143 6.18 -2.15 8.15
CA ALA A 143 7.54 -2.63 7.94
C ALA A 143 7.73 -3.38 6.60
N THR A 144 6.62 -3.82 6.01
CA THR A 144 6.59 -4.59 4.75
C THR A 144 6.52 -3.73 3.49
N LEU A 145 6.48 -2.41 3.61
CA LEU A 145 6.55 -1.54 2.44
C LEU A 145 7.90 -1.66 1.73
N PRO A 146 7.96 -1.42 0.40
CA PRO A 146 9.21 -1.21 -0.31
C PRO A 146 10.10 -0.21 0.40
N ALA A 147 11.41 -0.42 0.37
CA ALA A 147 12.34 0.25 1.28
C ALA A 147 12.37 1.77 1.15
N LEU A 148 12.41 2.29 -0.09
CA LEU A 148 12.44 3.73 -0.33
C LEU A 148 11.09 4.38 -0.03
N MET A 149 9.99 3.72 -0.38
CA MET A 149 8.64 4.17 0.00
C MET A 149 8.49 4.24 1.52
N ARG A 150 8.99 3.23 2.25
CA ARG A 150 8.99 3.21 3.71
C ARG A 150 9.83 4.34 4.28
N ALA A 151 11.05 4.55 3.75
CA ALA A 151 11.95 5.63 4.15
C ALA A 151 11.26 7.00 4.03
N GLN A 152 10.73 7.33 2.84
CA GLN A 152 10.03 8.60 2.63
C GLN A 152 8.80 8.78 3.50
N LYS A 153 8.04 7.70 3.78
CA LYS A 153 6.90 7.78 4.72
C LYS A 153 7.35 8.07 6.15
N LEU A 154 8.41 7.41 6.64
CA LEU A 154 8.98 7.68 7.96
C LEU A 154 9.50 9.12 8.05
N GLN A 155 10.27 9.58 7.07
CA GLN A 155 10.80 10.95 7.00
C GLN A 155 9.69 12.01 6.94
N LYS A 156 8.64 11.78 6.15
CA LYS A 156 7.46 12.65 6.12
C LYS A 156 6.76 12.75 7.48
N ARG A 157 6.70 11.63 8.24
CA ARG A 157 6.14 11.62 9.60
C ARG A 157 7.05 12.37 10.57
N ALA A 158 8.34 12.08 10.56
CA ALA A 158 9.35 12.70 11.41
C ALA A 158 9.43 14.22 11.22
N ALA A 159 9.34 14.70 9.98
CA ALA A 159 9.38 16.11 9.64
C ALA A 159 8.25 16.93 10.30
N ARG A 160 7.08 16.33 10.56
CA ARG A 160 5.97 17.00 11.29
C ARG A 160 6.31 17.31 12.75
N PHE A 161 7.30 16.61 13.29
CA PHE A 161 7.80 16.79 14.65
C PHE A 161 9.15 17.52 14.67
N GLY A 162 9.51 18.20 13.57
CA GLY A 162 10.75 18.95 13.47
C GLY A 162 12.00 18.06 13.37
N CYS A 163 11.84 16.78 12.98
CA CYS A 163 12.96 15.86 12.82
C CYS A 163 13.35 15.73 11.35
N GLY A 164 14.63 15.92 11.06
CA GLY A 164 15.20 15.87 9.71
C GLY A 164 15.37 17.23 9.04
N PRO A 165 15.81 17.26 7.76
CA PRO A 165 15.98 18.50 7.00
C PRO A 165 14.65 19.24 6.81
N GLU A 166 14.69 20.57 6.99
CA GLU A 166 13.52 21.43 6.81
C GLU A 166 13.31 21.84 5.35
N ASP A 167 14.39 21.90 4.58
CA ASP A 167 14.39 22.37 3.20
C ASP A 167 15.35 21.56 2.30
N ALA A 168 15.28 21.83 1.00
CA ALA A 168 16.13 21.18 0.00
C ALA A 168 17.62 21.40 0.24
N ALA A 169 18.02 22.56 0.77
CA ALA A 169 19.42 22.85 1.06
C ALA A 169 19.94 22.03 2.25
N GLY A 170 19.10 21.84 3.27
CA GLY A 170 19.37 20.93 4.39
C GLY A 170 19.52 19.49 3.93
N ALA A 171 18.60 19.03 3.09
CA ALA A 171 18.65 17.68 2.52
C ALA A 171 19.89 17.45 1.66
N ALA A 172 20.29 18.43 0.85
CA ALA A 172 21.51 18.35 0.05
C ALA A 172 22.76 18.20 0.94
N ARG A 173 22.86 18.98 2.02
CA ARG A 173 23.97 18.84 2.98
C ARG A 173 24.00 17.47 3.66
N THR A 174 22.84 16.93 4.02
CA THR A 174 22.75 15.58 4.60
C THR A 174 23.20 14.53 3.60
N LEU A 175 22.77 14.64 2.35
CA LEU A 175 23.16 13.74 1.26
C LEU A 175 24.67 13.80 0.99
N ASP A 176 25.24 15.00 0.93
CA ASP A 176 26.70 15.20 0.72
C ASP A 176 27.51 14.58 1.88
N SER A 177 27.03 14.72 3.12
CA SER A 177 27.68 14.13 4.29
C SER A 177 27.60 12.60 4.26
N ALA A 178 26.45 12.03 3.91
CA ALA A 178 26.27 10.58 3.79
C ALA A 178 27.12 10.01 2.64
N LYS A 179 27.21 10.74 1.52
CA LYS A 179 28.08 10.37 0.41
C LYS A 179 29.56 10.39 0.82
N ALA A 180 30.03 11.40 1.54
CA ALA A 180 31.39 11.46 2.04
C ALA A 180 31.72 10.31 3.01
N ALA A 181 30.79 9.93 3.86
CA ALA A 181 30.95 8.77 4.76
C ALA A 181 31.07 7.46 3.96
N TRP A 182 30.25 7.27 2.94
CA TRP A 182 30.34 6.13 2.02
C TRP A 182 31.67 6.09 1.26
N ASP A 183 32.13 7.25 0.74
CA ASP A 183 33.39 7.34 0.02
C ASP A 183 34.60 7.03 0.94
N ALA A 184 34.53 7.41 2.22
CA ALA A 184 35.55 7.11 3.22
C ALA A 184 35.57 5.65 3.65
N GLN A 185 34.39 5.04 3.82
CA GLN A 185 34.25 3.65 4.26
C GLN A 185 33.00 3.02 3.68
N GLN A 186 33.18 2.05 2.77
CA GLN A 186 32.12 1.35 2.06
C GLN A 186 31.54 0.21 2.92
N THR A 187 30.73 0.57 3.92
CA THR A 187 30.01 -0.36 4.79
C THR A 187 28.51 -0.41 4.44
N ALA A 188 27.84 -1.48 4.84
CA ALA A 188 26.38 -1.59 4.68
C ALA A 188 25.64 -0.45 5.43
N GLU A 189 26.18 0.00 6.55
CA GLU A 189 25.62 1.10 7.35
C GLU A 189 25.70 2.42 6.53
N ASN A 190 26.89 2.80 6.05
CA ASN A 190 27.06 4.01 5.24
C ASN A 190 26.26 3.97 3.92
N ALA A 191 26.11 2.78 3.32
CA ALA A 191 25.24 2.61 2.15
C ALA A 191 23.77 2.87 2.51
N GLY A 192 23.31 2.36 3.65
CA GLY A 192 21.96 2.60 4.16
C GLY A 192 21.69 4.07 4.41
N GLU A 193 22.62 4.78 5.09
CA GLU A 193 22.51 6.22 5.36
C GLU A 193 22.50 7.05 4.06
N LEU A 194 23.32 6.69 3.08
CA LEU A 194 23.32 7.35 1.78
C LEU A 194 21.97 7.20 1.05
N LEU A 195 21.40 5.99 1.03
CA LEU A 195 20.10 5.74 0.43
C LEU A 195 18.98 6.48 1.17
N LEU A 196 19.05 6.50 2.51
CA LEU A 196 18.08 7.21 3.34
C LEU A 196 18.13 8.72 3.10
N ALA A 197 19.32 9.30 3.03
CA ALA A 197 19.52 10.72 2.73
C ALA A 197 19.07 11.09 1.30
N ALA A 198 19.33 10.21 0.32
CA ALA A 198 18.84 10.37 -1.05
C ALA A 198 17.31 10.36 -1.12
N ALA A 199 16.66 9.42 -0.43
CA ALA A 199 15.21 9.34 -0.36
C ALA A 199 14.59 10.62 0.23
N ASP A 200 15.20 11.21 1.26
CA ASP A 200 14.72 12.46 1.87
C ASP A 200 14.90 13.68 0.95
N ALA A 201 16.02 13.76 0.24
CA ALA A 201 16.24 14.81 -0.75
C ALA A 201 15.19 14.75 -1.88
N MET A 202 14.86 13.54 -2.36
CA MET A 202 13.81 13.33 -3.36
C MET A 202 12.43 13.69 -2.80
N ARG A 203 12.12 13.32 -1.54
CA ARG A 203 10.86 13.69 -0.87
C ARG A 203 10.66 15.20 -0.82
N LEU A 204 11.69 15.96 -0.46
CA LEU A 204 11.63 17.43 -0.40
C LEU A 204 11.54 18.06 -1.79
N ALA A 205 12.02 17.38 -2.83
CA ALA A 205 11.83 17.77 -4.23
C ALA A 205 10.46 17.35 -4.81
N GLY A 206 9.61 16.67 -4.03
CA GLY A 206 8.31 16.16 -4.49
C GLY A 206 8.40 14.93 -5.40
N VAL A 207 9.52 14.19 -5.37
CA VAL A 207 9.74 12.98 -6.18
C VAL A 207 9.53 11.74 -5.31
N ASP A 208 8.74 10.79 -5.79
CA ASP A 208 8.65 9.45 -5.21
C ASP A 208 9.91 8.65 -5.56
N ALA A 209 10.66 8.24 -4.53
CA ALA A 209 11.96 7.60 -4.71
C ALA A 209 11.84 6.15 -5.20
N GLU A 210 10.78 5.43 -4.78
CA GLU A 210 10.53 4.06 -5.21
C GLU A 210 10.16 4.01 -6.69
N GLU A 211 9.21 4.87 -7.10
CA GLU A 211 8.78 5.01 -8.49
C GLU A 211 9.93 5.46 -9.39
N ALA A 212 10.70 6.47 -8.97
CA ALA A 212 11.85 6.95 -9.72
C ALA A 212 12.91 5.86 -9.95
N LEU A 213 13.18 5.03 -8.94
CA LEU A 213 14.11 3.91 -9.06
C LEU A 213 13.54 2.79 -9.94
N THR A 214 12.26 2.48 -9.82
CA THR A 214 11.55 1.51 -10.67
C THR A 214 11.69 1.88 -12.14
N PHE A 215 11.38 3.13 -12.51
CA PHE A 215 11.55 3.59 -13.89
C PHE A 215 13.02 3.64 -14.33
N ALA A 216 13.94 3.95 -13.44
CA ALA A 216 15.37 3.91 -13.77
C ALA A 216 15.85 2.48 -14.05
N ALA A 217 15.39 1.51 -13.26
CA ALA A 217 15.68 0.09 -13.46
C ALA A 217 15.11 -0.41 -14.81
N LYS A 218 13.86 -0.05 -15.14
CA LYS A 218 13.22 -0.37 -16.42
C LYS A 218 14.04 0.18 -17.61
N ARG A 219 14.46 1.45 -17.53
CA ARG A 219 15.32 2.05 -18.56
C ARG A 219 16.70 1.38 -18.65
N PHE A 220 17.23 0.92 -17.53
CA PHE A 220 18.50 0.19 -17.51
C PHE A 220 18.38 -1.14 -18.28
N THR A 221 17.33 -1.93 -18.03
CA THR A 221 17.05 -3.19 -18.73
C THR A 221 16.89 -2.96 -20.24
N GLN A 222 16.08 -1.97 -20.64
CA GLN A 222 15.86 -1.63 -22.06
C GLN A 222 17.15 -1.24 -22.79
N ARG A 223 18.09 -0.56 -22.13
CA ARG A 223 19.38 -0.25 -22.75
C ARG A 223 20.22 -1.49 -22.99
N LEU A 224 20.23 -2.44 -22.05
CA LEU A 224 20.98 -3.70 -22.23
C LEU A 224 20.40 -4.53 -23.37
N GLU A 225 19.09 -4.61 -23.48
CA GLU A 225 18.41 -5.32 -24.57
C GLU A 225 18.70 -4.68 -25.95
N ALA A 226 18.80 -3.36 -26.02
CA ALA A 226 19.13 -2.64 -27.25
C ALA A 226 20.59 -2.83 -27.67
N ASP A 227 21.51 -3.02 -26.73
CA ASP A 227 22.94 -3.24 -27.01
C ASP A 227 23.24 -4.69 -27.47
N GLU A 228 22.28 -5.63 -27.28
CA GLU A 228 22.38 -7.03 -27.73
C GLU A 228 21.85 -7.26 -29.16
N THR A 229 21.22 -6.23 -29.78
CA THR A 229 20.60 -6.30 -31.12
C THR A 229 21.44 -5.59 -32.16
#